data_2294e48526b7d31b0805f5039eb8c3fa
#
_entry.id   2294e48526b7d31b0805f5039eb8c3fa
#
_cell.length_a   1.000
_cell.length_b   1.000
_cell.length_c   1.000
_cell.angle_alpha   90.00
_cell.angle_beta   90.00
_cell.angle_gamma   90.00
#
_symmetry.space_group_name_H-M   'P 1'
#
loop_
_entity.id
_entity.type
_entity.pdbx_description
1 polymer ?
#
loop_
_entity_poly.entity_id
_entity_poly.type
_entity_poly.pdbx_seq_one_letter_code
_entity_poly.pdbx_strand_id
1 'polypeptide(L)'
;MKKQTVIWLMIAAFLVLTGCIIFGGVMSMLGWDFAKLSTVSYETNEYAIGESFQNISIDTNIASITFVPSNNEAVTVICHEQASYKHTVGVTDGVLTIRGKDSRKWYEHIGISFGTPKITVSLPQGQYGALTVKSDTGTTSIPGEFLFESMDITQTTGSVKTSATALQWVNIQTSTGSIHVENASMDALDLRVTTGKVTVSGVSCAGEASVKVSTGKAELTNLSCDTLTSTGSTGSLLLTNVVAANTVSIQRSTGSIHLDRCDAAALSIETDTGNISGTLLSQKVFIAHSDTGHVDVPKSITGGQCQLSTDTGDIDIDVIE
;
A
#
# COMPACT_ATOMS: atom_id res chain seq x y z
N MET A 1 -41.75 8.18 -30.45
CA MET A 1 -41.64 8.48 -29.02
C MET A 1 -42.98 8.98 -28.50
N LYS A 2 -43.42 8.54 -27.30
CA LYS A 2 -44.68 9.04 -26.70
C LYS A 2 -44.50 10.53 -26.34
N LYS A 3 -45.54 11.36 -26.56
CA LYS A 3 -45.50 12.80 -26.26
C LYS A 3 -44.95 13.13 -24.86
N GLN A 4 -45.26 12.32 -23.87
CA GLN A 4 -44.77 12.45 -22.50
C GLN A 4 -43.24 12.31 -22.42
N THR A 5 -42.62 11.38 -23.16
CA THR A 5 -41.17 11.19 -23.19
C THR A 5 -40.44 12.41 -23.74
N VAL A 6 -41.01 13.05 -24.75
CA VAL A 6 -40.44 14.28 -25.34
C VAL A 6 -40.50 15.45 -24.35
N ILE A 7 -41.62 15.58 -23.61
CA ILE A 7 -41.77 16.62 -22.57
C ILE A 7 -40.72 16.44 -21.46
N TRP A 8 -40.53 15.22 -20.96
CA TRP A 8 -39.53 14.95 -19.94
C TRP A 8 -38.11 15.21 -20.43
N LEU A 9 -37.79 14.88 -21.70
CA LEU A 9 -36.49 15.19 -22.28
C LEU A 9 -36.26 16.70 -22.43
N MET A 10 -37.29 17.47 -22.81
CA MET A 10 -37.18 18.94 -22.87
C MET A 10 -36.98 19.56 -21.48
N ILE A 11 -37.69 19.07 -20.48
CA ILE A 11 -37.49 19.54 -19.09
C ILE A 11 -36.05 19.20 -18.61
N ALA A 12 -35.56 17.99 -18.84
CA ALA A 12 -34.22 17.60 -18.52
C ALA A 12 -33.16 18.47 -19.24
N ALA A 13 -33.31 18.70 -20.53
CA ALA A 13 -32.42 19.56 -21.30
C ALA A 13 -32.43 21.01 -20.80
N PHE A 14 -33.61 21.56 -20.45
CA PHE A 14 -33.75 22.89 -19.87
C PHE A 14 -33.01 22.98 -18.51
N LEU A 15 -33.17 21.99 -17.62
CA LEU A 15 -32.52 21.98 -16.33
C LEU A 15 -30.97 21.88 -16.47
N VAL A 16 -30.48 21.07 -17.40
CA VAL A 16 -29.03 20.98 -17.67
C VAL A 16 -28.50 22.32 -18.21
N LEU A 17 -29.18 22.94 -19.17
CA LEU A 17 -28.76 24.25 -19.69
C LEU A 17 -28.75 25.33 -18.61
N THR A 18 -29.80 25.37 -17.79
CA THR A 18 -29.88 26.32 -16.67
C THR A 18 -28.73 26.07 -15.67
N GLY A 19 -28.43 24.81 -15.35
CA GLY A 19 -27.31 24.44 -14.49
C GLY A 19 -25.97 24.89 -15.07
N CYS A 20 -25.74 24.68 -16.36
CA CYS A 20 -24.53 25.14 -17.04
C CYS A 20 -24.36 26.66 -17.03
N ILE A 21 -25.46 27.41 -17.24
CA ILE A 21 -25.44 28.89 -17.19
C ILE A 21 -25.11 29.39 -15.79
N ILE A 22 -25.76 28.83 -14.76
CA ILE A 22 -25.48 29.21 -13.36
C ILE A 22 -24.03 28.88 -13.02
N PHE A 23 -23.58 27.66 -13.35
CA PHE A 23 -22.21 27.23 -13.10
C PHE A 23 -21.19 28.13 -13.81
N GLY A 24 -21.38 28.39 -15.09
CA GLY A 24 -20.49 29.26 -15.88
C GLY A 24 -20.48 30.70 -15.35
N GLY A 25 -21.64 31.21 -14.94
CA GLY A 25 -21.72 32.53 -14.31
C GLY A 25 -20.96 32.62 -13.00
N VAL A 26 -21.16 31.68 -12.10
CA VAL A 26 -20.43 31.61 -10.82
C VAL A 26 -18.93 31.45 -11.06
N MET A 27 -18.52 30.55 -11.94
CA MET A 27 -17.09 30.32 -12.23
C MET A 27 -16.43 31.54 -12.88
N SER A 28 -17.14 32.26 -13.73
CA SER A 28 -16.66 33.53 -14.30
C SER A 28 -16.41 34.59 -13.21
N MET A 29 -17.33 34.72 -12.24
CA MET A 29 -17.16 35.63 -11.11
C MET A 29 -15.98 35.25 -10.19
N LEU A 30 -15.70 33.96 -10.08
CA LEU A 30 -14.58 33.41 -9.29
C LEU A 30 -13.25 33.38 -10.04
N GLY A 31 -13.22 33.83 -11.31
CA GLY A 31 -12.02 33.81 -12.17
C GLY A 31 -11.58 32.40 -12.54
N TRP A 32 -12.51 31.44 -12.63
CA TRP A 32 -12.26 30.02 -12.88
C TRP A 32 -11.35 29.35 -11.83
N ASP A 33 -11.28 29.94 -10.64
CA ASP A 33 -10.57 29.37 -9.51
C ASP A 33 -11.49 28.45 -8.70
N PHE A 34 -11.37 27.15 -8.91
CA PHE A 34 -12.18 26.14 -8.22
C PHE A 34 -11.93 26.11 -6.71
N ALA A 35 -10.75 26.53 -6.26
CA ALA A 35 -10.43 26.55 -4.82
C ALA A 35 -11.35 27.50 -4.06
N LYS A 36 -11.86 28.56 -4.71
CA LYS A 36 -12.82 29.50 -4.14
C LYS A 36 -14.23 28.93 -3.94
N LEU A 37 -14.53 27.78 -4.52
CA LEU A 37 -15.77 27.03 -4.24
C LEU A 37 -15.68 26.23 -2.93
N SER A 38 -14.48 26.14 -2.34
CA SER A 38 -14.32 25.45 -1.07
C SER A 38 -15.15 26.11 0.04
N THR A 39 -15.98 25.32 0.68
CA THR A 39 -16.71 25.73 1.89
C THR A 39 -15.92 25.46 3.16
N VAL A 40 -14.73 24.87 3.01
CA VAL A 40 -13.85 24.46 4.10
C VAL A 40 -12.61 25.35 4.13
N SER A 41 -12.34 25.95 5.27
CA SER A 41 -11.10 26.68 5.52
C SER A 41 -10.00 25.76 6.03
N TYR A 42 -8.77 26.01 5.60
CA TYR A 42 -7.57 25.30 6.03
C TYR A 42 -6.68 26.23 6.84
N GLU A 43 -5.99 25.66 7.80
CA GLU A 43 -4.95 26.34 8.58
C GLU A 43 -3.70 25.46 8.68
N THR A 44 -2.58 26.09 9.00
CA THR A 44 -1.34 25.36 9.23
C THR A 44 -0.89 25.62 10.66
N ASN A 45 -0.80 24.55 11.42
CA ASN A 45 -0.36 24.57 12.80
C ASN A 45 1.00 23.86 12.88
N GLU A 46 1.95 24.50 13.56
CA GLU A 46 3.29 23.99 13.76
C GLU A 46 3.53 23.70 15.26
N TYR A 47 4.03 22.52 15.55
CA TYR A 47 4.31 22.05 16.90
C TYR A 47 5.79 21.72 17.03
N ALA A 48 6.53 22.48 17.84
CA ALA A 48 7.89 22.17 18.22
C ALA A 48 7.86 21.22 19.43
N ILE A 49 8.48 20.08 19.33
CA ILE A 49 8.51 19.04 20.35
C ILE A 49 9.85 19.12 21.08
N GLY A 50 9.83 19.49 22.35
CA GLY A 50 11.01 19.57 23.20
C GLY A 50 11.16 18.38 24.16
N GLU A 51 10.13 17.55 24.26
CA GLU A 51 10.09 16.39 25.13
C GLU A 51 10.71 15.17 24.45
N SER A 52 11.43 14.33 25.20
CA SER A 52 12.00 13.10 24.66
C SER A 52 10.92 12.03 24.49
N PHE A 53 10.97 11.32 23.38
CA PHE A 53 10.11 10.18 23.09
C PHE A 53 10.91 9.10 22.34
N GLN A 54 10.39 7.89 22.33
CA GLN A 54 10.91 6.79 21.53
C GLN A 54 9.89 6.30 20.50
N ASN A 55 8.63 6.25 20.88
CA ASN A 55 7.57 5.70 20.06
C ASN A 55 6.76 6.83 19.40
N ILE A 56 6.15 6.51 18.27
CA ILE A 56 5.33 7.46 17.50
C ILE A 56 3.97 6.82 17.20
N SER A 57 2.90 7.54 17.52
CA SER A 57 1.53 7.11 17.25
C SER A 57 0.77 8.20 16.51
N ILE A 58 0.33 7.88 15.29
CA ILE A 58 -0.47 8.78 14.45
C ILE A 58 -1.83 8.15 14.20
N ASP A 59 -2.90 8.89 14.53
CA ASP A 59 -4.28 8.45 14.32
C ASP A 59 -5.06 9.61 13.68
N THR A 60 -5.42 9.44 12.41
CA THR A 60 -6.08 10.49 11.61
C THR A 60 -7.09 9.90 10.65
N ASN A 61 -8.17 10.62 10.35
CA ASN A 61 -9.15 10.18 9.37
C ASN A 61 -8.71 10.54 7.94
N ILE A 62 -8.32 11.81 7.74
CA ILE A 62 -8.02 12.30 6.38
C ILE A 62 -6.76 13.16 6.47
N ALA A 63 -5.62 12.58 6.15
CA ALA A 63 -4.39 13.34 5.96
C ALA A 63 -3.34 12.50 5.22
N SER A 64 -2.55 13.15 4.39
CA SER A 64 -1.31 12.56 3.90
C SER A 64 -0.22 12.77 4.95
N ILE A 65 0.44 11.70 5.36
CA ILE A 65 1.49 11.67 6.38
C ILE A 65 2.84 11.57 5.67
N THR A 66 3.73 12.51 5.96
CA THR A 66 5.08 12.51 5.38
C THR A 66 6.10 12.65 6.50
N PHE A 67 6.99 11.70 6.60
CA PHE A 67 8.19 11.81 7.45
C PHE A 67 9.31 12.48 6.65
N VAL A 68 10.03 13.39 7.28
CA VAL A 68 11.12 14.16 6.67
C VAL A 68 12.31 14.18 7.62
N PRO A 69 13.53 13.87 7.15
CA PRO A 69 14.70 14.02 8.00
C PRO A 69 14.93 15.49 8.35
N SER A 70 15.12 15.77 9.64
CA SER A 70 15.47 17.09 10.12
C SER A 70 16.98 17.34 9.95
N ASN A 71 17.34 18.54 9.49
CA ASN A 71 18.74 18.95 9.37
C ASN A 71 19.36 19.39 10.72
N ASN A 72 18.57 19.44 11.75
CA ASN A 72 18.97 19.78 13.11
C ASN A 72 18.34 18.77 14.10
N GLU A 73 18.68 18.83 15.37
CA GLU A 73 18.11 17.93 16.39
C GLU A 73 16.66 18.26 16.77
N ALA A 74 16.04 19.24 16.12
CA ALA A 74 14.68 19.65 16.43
C ALA A 74 13.65 18.68 15.83
N VAL A 75 12.66 18.34 16.63
CA VAL A 75 11.48 17.61 16.19
C VAL A 75 10.36 18.59 15.97
N THR A 76 9.79 18.58 14.76
CA THR A 76 8.69 19.49 14.40
C THR A 76 7.58 18.71 13.72
N VAL A 77 6.33 18.95 14.11
CA VAL A 77 5.15 18.42 13.45
C VAL A 77 4.37 19.58 12.85
N ILE A 78 4.15 19.56 11.55
CA ILE A 78 3.38 20.57 10.83
C ILE A 78 2.10 19.91 10.33
N CYS A 79 0.96 20.40 10.80
CA CYS A 79 -0.37 19.97 10.39
C CYS A 79 -1.02 21.04 9.51
N HIS A 80 -1.13 20.76 8.20
CA HIS A 80 -2.01 21.52 7.31
C HIS A 80 -3.37 20.82 7.31
N GLU A 81 -4.36 21.45 7.92
CA GLU A 81 -5.59 20.77 8.33
C GLU A 81 -6.82 21.65 8.16
N GLN A 82 -7.99 21.05 8.15
CA GLN A 82 -9.23 21.77 8.16
C GLN A 82 -9.43 22.43 9.52
N ALA A 83 -9.86 23.70 9.55
CA ALA A 83 -10.10 24.45 10.78
C ALA A 83 -11.11 23.78 11.74
N SER A 84 -12.00 22.94 11.17
CA SER A 84 -12.99 22.15 11.92
C SER A 84 -12.55 20.72 12.27
N TYR A 85 -11.39 20.27 11.76
CA TYR A 85 -10.81 18.97 12.06
C TYR A 85 -9.31 19.14 12.34
N LYS A 86 -9.00 19.35 13.60
CA LYS A 86 -7.63 19.66 14.05
C LYS A 86 -6.96 18.44 14.65
N HIS A 87 -5.63 18.42 14.54
CA HIS A 87 -4.83 17.43 15.23
C HIS A 87 -4.31 17.99 16.56
N THR A 88 -4.33 17.13 17.55
CA THR A 88 -3.63 17.34 18.83
C THR A 88 -2.29 16.66 18.75
N VAL A 89 -1.22 17.38 19.02
CA VAL A 89 0.16 16.88 18.99
C VAL A 89 0.78 17.08 20.37
N GLY A 90 1.41 16.04 20.89
CA GLY A 90 2.09 16.09 22.17
C GLY A 90 2.79 14.78 22.50
N VAL A 91 3.62 14.79 23.55
CA VAL A 91 4.29 13.60 24.07
C VAL A 91 3.64 13.18 25.37
N THR A 92 3.32 11.90 25.49
CA THR A 92 2.78 11.30 26.71
C THR A 92 3.43 9.94 26.90
N ASP A 93 3.97 9.66 28.05
CA ASP A 93 4.60 8.38 28.40
C ASP A 93 5.67 7.93 27.37
N GLY A 94 6.47 8.87 26.85
CA GLY A 94 7.52 8.59 25.86
C GLY A 94 7.00 8.26 24.46
N VAL A 95 5.72 8.60 24.14
CA VAL A 95 5.09 8.42 22.84
C VAL A 95 4.73 9.78 22.25
N LEU A 96 5.28 10.13 21.09
CA LEU A 96 4.80 11.25 20.28
C LEU A 96 3.44 10.87 19.68
N THR A 97 2.40 11.51 20.14
CA THR A 97 1.03 11.24 19.71
C THR A 97 0.52 12.38 18.82
N ILE A 98 0.05 12.03 17.62
CA ILE A 98 -0.61 12.92 16.69
C ILE A 98 -2.01 12.36 16.46
N ARG A 99 -3.04 13.02 16.99
CA ARG A 99 -4.40 12.50 16.92
C ARG A 99 -5.36 13.53 16.35
N GLY A 100 -6.08 13.16 15.31
CA GLY A 100 -7.17 13.97 14.75
C GLY A 100 -8.36 14.02 15.71
N LYS A 101 -8.89 15.21 15.93
CA LYS A 101 -10.10 15.42 16.72
C LYS A 101 -11.19 15.99 15.83
N ASP A 102 -12.18 15.16 15.52
CA ASP A 102 -13.35 15.61 14.77
C ASP A 102 -14.29 16.40 15.70
N SER A 103 -14.37 17.70 15.50
CA SER A 103 -15.29 18.59 16.19
C SER A 103 -16.46 19.03 15.30
N ARG A 104 -16.55 18.49 14.08
CA ARG A 104 -17.57 18.86 13.09
C ARG A 104 -18.96 18.39 13.52
N LYS A 105 -19.94 19.26 13.29
CA LYS A 105 -21.35 18.89 13.38
C LYS A 105 -21.74 18.09 12.14
N TRP A 106 -22.77 17.27 12.23
CA TRP A 106 -23.19 16.39 11.13
C TRP A 106 -23.37 17.08 9.78
N TYR A 107 -23.81 18.34 9.77
CA TYR A 107 -24.01 19.12 8.53
C TYR A 107 -22.70 19.71 7.97
N GLU A 108 -21.64 19.80 8.75
CA GLU A 108 -20.31 20.24 8.32
C GLU A 108 -19.54 19.17 7.57
N HIS A 109 -20.04 17.93 7.58
CA HIS A 109 -19.55 16.87 6.71
C HIS A 109 -20.05 17.02 5.27
N ILE A 110 -21.05 17.89 5.02
CA ILE A 110 -21.58 18.20 3.71
C ILE A 110 -20.90 19.48 3.22
N GLY A 111 -19.77 19.34 2.56
CA GLY A 111 -19.00 20.46 2.04
C GLY A 111 -18.18 20.10 0.82
N ILE A 112 -17.82 21.12 0.04
CA ILE A 112 -16.88 20.97 -1.06
C ILE A 112 -15.51 21.39 -0.56
N SER A 113 -14.56 20.46 -0.60
CA SER A 113 -13.17 20.69 -0.20
C SER A 113 -12.25 20.35 -1.37
N PHE A 114 -11.35 21.28 -1.70
CA PHE A 114 -10.32 21.08 -2.72
C PHE A 114 -8.90 20.96 -2.11
N GLY A 115 -8.77 21.12 -0.80
CA GLY A 115 -7.52 20.95 -0.09
C GLY A 115 -7.29 19.48 0.31
N THR A 116 -6.02 19.08 0.41
CA THR A 116 -5.62 17.80 0.97
C THR A 116 -4.92 18.05 2.30
N PRO A 117 -5.50 17.63 3.42
CA PRO A 117 -4.83 17.72 4.73
C PRO A 117 -3.50 16.97 4.69
N LYS A 118 -2.49 17.54 5.36
CA LYS A 118 -1.15 16.97 5.38
C LYS A 118 -0.53 17.10 6.77
N ILE A 119 0.06 16.01 7.25
CA ILE A 119 0.89 15.95 8.44
C ILE A 119 2.33 15.74 7.99
N THR A 120 3.21 16.67 8.31
CA THR A 120 4.64 16.54 8.09
C THR A 120 5.33 16.34 9.44
N VAL A 121 5.98 15.21 9.62
CA VAL A 121 6.71 14.86 10.84
C VAL A 121 8.20 14.98 10.51
N SER A 122 8.84 16.02 11.00
CA SER A 122 10.27 16.26 10.81
C SER A 122 11.01 15.76 12.03
N LEU A 123 11.89 14.77 11.82
CA LEU A 123 12.62 14.06 12.86
C LEU A 123 14.13 14.06 12.58
N PRO A 124 14.99 14.15 13.58
CA PRO A 124 16.40 13.81 13.43
C PRO A 124 16.58 12.40 12.87
N GLN A 125 17.63 12.21 12.09
CA GLN A 125 18.02 10.85 11.69
C GLN A 125 18.43 10.06 12.92
N GLY A 126 17.92 8.83 13.04
CA GLY A 126 18.23 8.00 14.21
C GLY A 126 17.31 6.79 14.33
N GLN A 127 17.47 6.14 15.46
CA GLN A 127 16.67 4.97 15.81
C GLN A 127 15.50 5.40 16.72
N TYR A 128 14.32 4.93 16.35
CA TYR A 128 13.07 5.11 17.09
C TYR A 128 12.52 3.74 17.53
N GLY A 129 11.64 3.73 18.49
CA GLY A 129 10.92 2.53 18.92
C GLY A 129 9.81 2.15 17.92
N ALA A 130 8.62 1.85 18.42
CA ALA A 130 7.49 1.48 17.58
C ALA A 130 6.88 2.70 16.87
N LEU A 131 6.65 2.55 15.56
CA LEU A 131 5.82 3.45 14.77
C LEU A 131 4.44 2.83 14.53
N THR A 132 3.39 3.46 15.00
CA THR A 132 1.99 3.08 14.72
C THR A 132 1.30 4.18 13.95
N VAL A 133 0.75 3.85 12.77
CA VAL A 133 -0.03 4.77 11.94
C VAL A 133 -1.39 4.16 11.65
N LYS A 134 -2.45 4.89 11.99
CA LYS A 134 -3.83 4.58 11.60
C LYS A 134 -4.39 5.75 10.81
N SER A 135 -4.86 5.47 9.59
CA SER A 135 -5.42 6.50 8.72
C SER A 135 -6.57 5.93 7.91
N ASP A 136 -7.65 6.70 7.74
CA ASP A 136 -8.73 6.27 6.85
C ASP A 136 -8.40 6.62 5.39
N THR A 137 -7.97 7.86 5.12
CA THR A 137 -7.69 8.28 3.74
C THR A 137 -6.45 9.16 3.65
N GLY A 138 -5.55 8.84 2.72
CA GLY A 138 -4.35 9.65 2.46
C GLY A 138 -3.21 8.83 1.89
N THR A 139 -2.02 9.37 1.98
CA THR A 139 -0.78 8.69 1.62
C THR A 139 0.18 8.77 2.79
N THR A 140 0.77 7.64 3.16
CA THR A 140 1.83 7.60 4.18
C THR A 140 3.17 7.40 3.47
N SER A 141 4.13 8.30 3.72
CA SER A 141 5.47 8.25 3.14
C SER A 141 6.54 8.32 4.21
N ILE A 142 7.40 7.31 4.27
CA ILE A 142 8.46 7.17 5.26
C ILE A 142 9.77 6.89 4.51
N PRO A 143 10.70 7.84 4.46
CA PRO A 143 11.98 7.67 3.74
C PRO A 143 12.97 6.78 4.50
N GLY A 144 14.05 6.40 3.82
CA GLY A 144 15.02 5.40 4.29
C GLY A 144 15.99 5.86 5.39
N GLU A 145 15.96 7.14 5.73
CA GLU A 145 16.85 7.71 6.75
C GLU A 145 16.47 7.35 8.18
N PHE A 146 15.30 6.70 8.36
CA PHE A 146 14.79 6.31 9.66
C PHE A 146 14.95 4.82 9.91
N LEU A 147 15.32 4.49 11.16
CA LEU A 147 15.36 3.15 11.69
C LEU A 147 14.33 3.02 12.82
N PHE A 148 13.39 2.11 12.67
CA PHE A 148 12.41 1.81 13.71
C PHE A 148 12.68 0.46 14.36
N GLU A 149 12.21 0.27 15.57
CA GLU A 149 12.17 -1.06 16.17
C GLU A 149 11.11 -1.92 15.46
N SER A 150 9.93 -1.35 15.26
CA SER A 150 8.84 -1.98 14.53
C SER A 150 7.93 -0.94 13.87
N MET A 151 7.23 -1.33 12.79
CA MET A 151 6.26 -0.49 12.10
C MET A 151 4.92 -1.20 11.94
N ASP A 152 3.83 -0.56 12.38
CA ASP A 152 2.44 -1.00 12.18
C ASP A 152 1.64 0.12 11.50
N ILE A 153 1.28 -0.09 10.24
CA ILE A 153 0.59 0.91 9.44
C ILE A 153 -0.72 0.32 8.91
N THR A 154 -1.83 0.86 9.38
CA THR A 154 -3.16 0.49 8.91
C THR A 154 -3.82 1.69 8.22
N GLN A 155 -4.24 1.47 6.97
CA GLN A 155 -4.87 2.51 6.15
C GLN A 155 -6.09 1.94 5.44
N THR A 156 -7.20 2.67 5.41
CA THR A 156 -8.40 2.20 4.70
C THR A 156 -8.27 2.48 3.21
N THR A 157 -7.96 3.72 2.81
CA THR A 157 -7.85 4.11 1.40
C THR A 157 -6.62 4.94 1.14
N GLY A 158 -5.82 4.54 0.16
CA GLY A 158 -4.65 5.30 -0.31
C GLY A 158 -3.40 4.46 -0.40
N SER A 159 -2.24 5.10 -0.32
CA SER A 159 -0.97 4.43 -0.58
C SER A 159 -0.02 4.56 0.60
N VAL A 160 0.69 3.48 0.90
CA VAL A 160 1.80 3.49 1.85
C VAL A 160 3.09 3.27 1.07
N LYS A 161 4.03 4.20 1.21
CA LYS A 161 5.37 4.09 0.65
C LYS A 161 6.40 4.17 1.77
N THR A 162 7.26 3.18 1.89
CA THR A 162 8.35 3.18 2.88
C THR A 162 9.65 2.62 2.32
N SER A 163 10.74 3.26 2.69
CA SER A 163 12.11 2.77 2.53
C SER A 163 12.80 2.61 3.90
N ALA A 164 12.08 2.88 4.98
CA ALA A 164 12.61 2.78 6.33
C ALA A 164 12.88 1.32 6.72
N THR A 165 13.96 1.13 7.46
CA THR A 165 14.34 -0.16 8.03
C THR A 165 13.66 -0.37 9.39
N ALA A 166 13.29 -1.61 9.69
CA ALA A 166 12.82 -2.00 11.02
C ALA A 166 13.69 -3.13 11.58
N LEU A 167 13.98 -3.08 12.89
CA LEU A 167 14.79 -4.12 13.53
C LEU A 167 14.05 -5.43 13.73
N GLN A 168 12.74 -5.36 13.93
CA GLN A 168 11.91 -6.52 14.19
C GLN A 168 10.95 -6.79 13.03
N TRP A 169 9.87 -6.03 12.93
CA TRP A 169 8.84 -6.32 11.94
C TRP A 169 8.22 -5.08 11.32
N VAL A 170 7.72 -5.28 10.11
CA VAL A 170 6.92 -4.31 9.35
C VAL A 170 5.59 -4.95 9.00
N ASN A 171 4.50 -4.39 9.53
CA ASN A 171 3.13 -4.75 9.20
C ASN A 171 2.46 -3.57 8.51
N ILE A 172 2.01 -3.77 7.26
CA ILE A 172 1.30 -2.73 6.51
C ILE A 172 0.04 -3.31 5.92
N GLN A 173 -1.09 -2.71 6.27
CA GLN A 173 -2.39 -3.12 5.76
C GLN A 173 -3.12 -1.94 5.10
N THR A 174 -3.68 -2.16 3.90
CA THR A 174 -4.61 -1.23 3.27
C THR A 174 -5.81 -1.95 2.66
N SER A 175 -7.00 -1.37 2.79
CA SER A 175 -8.18 -1.97 2.16
C SER A 175 -8.22 -1.64 0.67
N THR A 176 -8.01 -0.38 0.29
CA THR A 176 -8.00 0.03 -1.12
C THR A 176 -6.81 0.93 -1.40
N GLY A 177 -5.91 0.49 -2.28
CA GLY A 177 -4.76 1.30 -2.67
C GLY A 177 -3.50 0.51 -2.93
N SER A 178 -2.35 1.07 -2.61
CA SER A 178 -1.07 0.41 -2.88
C SER A 178 -0.12 0.44 -1.68
N ILE A 179 0.65 -0.62 -1.56
CA ILE A 179 1.79 -0.69 -0.64
C ILE A 179 3.06 -0.77 -1.48
N HIS A 180 4.02 0.08 -1.16
CA HIS A 180 5.33 0.09 -1.78
C HIS A 180 6.42 0.09 -0.71
N VAL A 181 7.20 -1.00 -0.67
CA VAL A 181 8.36 -1.15 0.24
C VAL A 181 9.60 -1.28 -0.61
N GLU A 182 10.55 -0.39 -0.40
CA GLU A 182 11.77 -0.36 -1.21
C GLU A 182 13.04 -0.16 -0.36
N ASN A 183 14.11 -0.88 -0.70
CA ASN A 183 15.45 -0.69 -0.12
C ASN A 183 15.46 -0.72 1.42
N ALA A 184 14.77 -1.68 2.02
CA ALA A 184 14.57 -1.79 3.46
C ALA A 184 15.00 -3.16 3.99
N SER A 185 15.31 -3.23 5.28
CA SER A 185 15.63 -4.48 5.98
C SER A 185 14.76 -4.65 7.21
N MET A 186 14.35 -5.90 7.52
CA MET A 186 13.57 -6.26 8.70
C MET A 186 13.71 -7.75 9.02
N ASP A 187 13.28 -8.15 10.22
CA ASP A 187 13.20 -9.58 10.56
C ASP A 187 11.95 -10.23 10.00
N ALA A 188 10.80 -9.53 10.03
CA ALA A 188 9.56 -10.04 9.47
C ALA A 188 8.80 -8.96 8.68
N LEU A 189 8.15 -9.38 7.57
CA LEU A 189 7.39 -8.50 6.70
C LEU A 189 5.98 -9.06 6.49
N ASP A 190 4.95 -8.31 6.84
CA ASP A 190 3.55 -8.66 6.55
C ASP A 190 2.84 -7.53 5.79
N LEU A 191 2.48 -7.79 4.54
CA LEU A 191 1.84 -6.82 3.66
C LEU A 191 0.46 -7.32 3.23
N ARG A 192 -0.59 -6.53 3.48
CA ARG A 192 -1.97 -6.91 3.17
C ARG A 192 -2.71 -5.82 2.41
N VAL A 193 -3.23 -6.19 1.24
CA VAL A 193 -4.08 -5.32 0.41
C VAL A 193 -5.36 -6.07 0.04
N THR A 194 -6.52 -5.48 0.30
CA THR A 194 -7.77 -6.08 -0.15
C THR A 194 -7.97 -5.80 -1.64
N THR A 195 -7.89 -4.54 -2.07
CA THR A 195 -7.99 -4.17 -3.49
C THR A 195 -6.89 -3.20 -3.88
N GLY A 196 -6.01 -3.64 -4.79
CA GLY A 196 -4.94 -2.77 -5.29
C GLY A 196 -3.64 -3.47 -5.58
N LYS A 197 -2.52 -2.86 -5.21
CA LYS A 197 -1.19 -3.35 -5.61
C LYS A 197 -0.23 -3.42 -4.43
N VAL A 198 0.58 -4.47 -4.38
CA VAL A 198 1.79 -4.54 -3.54
C VAL A 198 3.02 -4.52 -4.44
N THR A 199 3.99 -3.70 -4.11
CA THR A 199 5.31 -3.67 -4.74
C THR A 199 6.37 -3.74 -3.66
N VAL A 200 7.25 -4.72 -3.76
CA VAL A 200 8.43 -4.88 -2.91
C VAL A 200 9.66 -4.86 -3.78
N SER A 201 10.65 -4.06 -3.46
CA SER A 201 11.87 -3.95 -4.25
C SER A 201 13.11 -3.73 -3.39
N GLY A 202 14.13 -4.59 -3.56
CA GLY A 202 15.40 -4.44 -2.84
C GLY A 202 15.27 -4.64 -1.32
N VAL A 203 14.47 -5.62 -0.89
CA VAL A 203 14.16 -5.86 0.53
C VAL A 203 14.87 -7.10 1.03
N SER A 204 15.48 -6.99 2.22
CA SER A 204 16.04 -8.11 2.96
C SER A 204 15.20 -8.38 4.21
N CYS A 205 14.60 -9.55 4.28
CA CYS A 205 13.82 -10.03 5.41
C CYS A 205 14.52 -11.24 6.03
N ALA A 206 14.97 -11.14 7.27
CA ALA A 206 15.74 -12.24 7.88
C ALA A 206 14.87 -13.47 8.18
N GLY A 207 13.58 -13.29 8.40
CA GLY A 207 12.61 -14.35 8.66
C GLY A 207 11.53 -14.44 7.60
N GLU A 208 10.26 -14.38 8.00
CA GLU A 208 9.12 -14.56 7.11
C GLU A 208 8.72 -13.27 6.38
N ALA A 209 8.53 -13.38 5.07
CA ALA A 209 7.86 -12.38 4.25
C ALA A 209 6.46 -12.89 3.84
N SER A 210 5.42 -12.22 4.29
CA SER A 210 4.02 -12.53 4.00
C SER A 210 3.39 -11.43 3.14
N VAL A 211 2.83 -11.81 1.99
CA VAL A 211 2.21 -10.86 1.05
C VAL A 211 0.82 -11.34 0.65
N LYS A 212 -0.22 -10.65 1.10
CA LYS A 212 -1.61 -10.96 0.79
C LYS A 212 -2.25 -9.87 -0.05
N VAL A 213 -2.68 -10.23 -1.27
CA VAL A 213 -3.43 -9.33 -2.17
C VAL A 213 -4.70 -10.03 -2.59
N SER A 214 -5.86 -9.64 -2.04
CA SER A 214 -7.12 -10.32 -2.36
C SER A 214 -7.54 -10.04 -3.79
N THR A 215 -7.52 -8.78 -4.24
CA THR A 215 -7.80 -8.40 -5.64
C THR A 215 -6.76 -7.41 -6.13
N GLY A 216 -5.98 -7.78 -7.15
CA GLY A 216 -4.98 -6.92 -7.75
C GLY A 216 -3.64 -7.62 -8.00
N LYS A 217 -2.57 -6.85 -8.08
CA LYS A 217 -1.25 -7.33 -8.50
C LYS A 217 -0.24 -7.28 -7.34
N ALA A 218 0.57 -8.31 -7.23
CA ALA A 218 1.79 -8.27 -6.41
C ALA A 218 3.04 -8.36 -7.29
N GLU A 219 4.00 -7.50 -7.04
CA GLU A 219 5.31 -7.48 -7.69
C GLU A 219 6.40 -7.48 -6.63
N LEU A 220 7.19 -8.54 -6.61
CA LEU A 220 8.29 -8.74 -5.68
C LEU A 220 9.59 -8.81 -6.47
N THR A 221 10.48 -7.86 -6.26
CA THR A 221 11.75 -7.75 -7.01
C THR A 221 12.91 -7.63 -6.04
N ASN A 222 13.97 -8.42 -6.24
CA ASN A 222 15.15 -8.41 -5.39
C ASN A 222 14.78 -8.57 -3.89
N LEU A 223 14.01 -9.59 -3.58
CA LEU A 223 13.62 -9.94 -2.21
C LEU A 223 14.41 -11.15 -1.75
N SER A 224 15.11 -11.02 -0.62
CA SER A 224 15.70 -12.15 0.10
C SER A 224 14.98 -12.37 1.43
N CYS A 225 14.63 -13.62 1.76
CA CYS A 225 13.94 -13.97 3.00
C CYS A 225 14.27 -15.38 3.44
N ASP A 226 13.86 -15.76 4.65
CA ASP A 226 13.90 -17.15 5.08
C ASP A 226 12.74 -17.94 4.45
N THR A 227 11.54 -17.39 4.57
CA THR A 227 10.33 -18.01 4.02
C THR A 227 9.47 -16.92 3.34
N LEU A 228 8.94 -17.21 2.16
CA LEU A 228 7.97 -16.37 1.47
C LEU A 228 6.61 -17.05 1.42
N THR A 229 5.61 -16.38 1.93
CA THR A 229 4.20 -16.77 1.78
C THR A 229 3.46 -15.71 0.95
N SER A 230 2.83 -16.08 -0.16
CA SER A 230 2.03 -15.15 -0.96
C SER A 230 0.65 -15.73 -1.25
N THR A 231 -0.40 -15.04 -0.80
CA THR A 231 -1.79 -15.49 -1.02
C THR A 231 -2.64 -14.42 -1.70
N GLY A 232 -3.64 -14.85 -2.48
CA GLY A 232 -4.56 -13.93 -3.13
C GLY A 232 -5.71 -14.61 -3.85
N SER A 233 -6.80 -13.87 -4.10
CA SER A 233 -7.95 -14.41 -4.80
C SER A 233 -7.90 -14.11 -6.29
N THR A 234 -7.71 -12.84 -6.69
CA THR A 234 -7.74 -12.44 -8.10
C THR A 234 -6.59 -11.50 -8.44
N GLY A 235 -5.79 -11.87 -9.44
CA GLY A 235 -4.72 -11.04 -9.98
C GLY A 235 -3.36 -11.73 -10.02
N SER A 236 -2.47 -11.16 -10.80
CA SER A 236 -1.16 -11.77 -11.09
C SER A 236 -0.13 -11.53 -9.97
N LEU A 237 0.78 -12.47 -9.87
CA LEU A 237 1.98 -12.38 -9.04
C LEU A 237 3.22 -12.44 -9.94
N LEU A 238 4.09 -11.44 -9.80
CA LEU A 238 5.38 -11.40 -10.48
C LEU A 238 6.50 -11.42 -9.43
N LEU A 239 7.38 -12.39 -9.54
CA LEU A 239 8.59 -12.49 -8.74
C LEU A 239 9.80 -12.36 -9.65
N THR A 240 10.72 -11.45 -9.31
CA THR A 240 11.98 -11.26 -10.04
C THR A 240 13.14 -11.23 -9.06
N ASN A 241 14.11 -12.12 -9.21
CA ASN A 241 15.24 -12.28 -8.29
C ASN A 241 14.76 -12.45 -6.82
N VAL A 242 13.81 -13.34 -6.59
CA VAL A 242 13.33 -13.65 -5.24
C VAL A 242 13.96 -14.93 -4.76
N VAL A 243 14.68 -14.85 -3.64
CA VAL A 243 15.39 -15.99 -3.04
C VAL A 243 14.94 -16.16 -1.60
N ALA A 244 14.37 -17.34 -1.31
CA ALA A 244 14.06 -17.75 0.06
C ALA A 244 15.03 -18.89 0.49
N ALA A 245 15.55 -18.77 1.71
CA ALA A 245 16.47 -19.80 2.22
C ALA A 245 15.77 -21.17 2.39
N ASN A 246 14.53 -21.16 2.85
CA ASN A 246 13.76 -22.35 3.15
C ASN A 246 12.61 -22.58 2.16
N THR A 247 11.54 -21.81 2.23
CA THR A 247 10.31 -22.14 1.50
C THR A 247 9.72 -20.95 0.77
N VAL A 248 9.24 -21.18 -0.46
CA VAL A 248 8.31 -20.30 -1.16
C VAL A 248 6.96 -21.01 -1.26
N SER A 249 5.92 -20.42 -0.66
CA SER A 249 4.54 -20.90 -0.72
C SER A 249 3.65 -19.85 -1.36
N ILE A 250 3.04 -20.21 -2.49
CA ILE A 250 2.20 -19.29 -3.28
C ILE A 250 0.86 -19.94 -3.53
N GLN A 251 -0.23 -19.23 -3.24
CA GLN A 251 -1.59 -19.70 -3.49
C GLN A 251 -2.45 -18.59 -4.09
N ARG A 252 -3.07 -18.87 -5.23
CA ARG A 252 -3.97 -17.98 -5.95
C ARG A 252 -5.24 -18.72 -6.37
N SER A 253 -6.41 -18.06 -6.35
CA SER A 253 -7.57 -18.65 -7.02
C SER A 253 -7.59 -18.29 -8.50
N THR A 254 -7.37 -17.02 -8.86
CA THR A 254 -7.34 -16.62 -10.26
C THR A 254 -6.21 -15.65 -10.54
N GLY A 255 -5.32 -16.02 -11.43
CA GLY A 255 -4.22 -15.17 -11.90
C GLY A 255 -2.95 -15.96 -12.18
N SER A 256 -2.20 -15.47 -13.13
CA SER A 256 -0.93 -16.09 -13.49
C SER A 256 0.17 -15.73 -12.50
N ILE A 257 1.06 -16.68 -12.29
CA ILE A 257 2.24 -16.57 -11.43
C ILE A 257 3.46 -16.67 -12.34
N HIS A 258 4.30 -15.65 -12.29
CA HIS A 258 5.53 -15.61 -13.09
C HIS A 258 6.75 -15.43 -12.18
N LEU A 259 7.73 -16.31 -12.38
CA LEU A 259 9.00 -16.33 -11.67
C LEU A 259 10.14 -16.01 -12.66
N ASP A 260 10.96 -15.03 -12.33
CA ASP A 260 12.17 -14.72 -13.07
C ASP A 260 13.36 -14.83 -12.12
N ARG A 261 14.22 -15.82 -12.32
CA ARG A 261 15.42 -16.09 -11.51
C ARG A 261 15.11 -16.20 -10.00
N CYS A 262 14.16 -17.04 -9.66
CA CYS A 262 13.78 -17.28 -8.28
C CYS A 262 14.40 -18.58 -7.74
N ASP A 263 14.52 -18.68 -6.41
CA ASP A 263 14.96 -19.91 -5.77
C ASP A 263 14.44 -20.07 -4.33
N ALA A 264 14.37 -21.33 -3.88
CA ALA A 264 14.13 -21.72 -2.49
C ALA A 264 14.58 -23.17 -2.27
N ALA A 265 14.79 -23.58 -1.01
CA ALA A 265 15.01 -24.99 -0.73
C ALA A 265 13.80 -25.86 -1.12
N ALA A 266 12.58 -25.34 -0.92
CA ALA A 266 11.33 -25.95 -1.39
C ALA A 266 10.38 -24.90 -1.96
N LEU A 267 9.66 -25.26 -3.03
CA LEU A 267 8.62 -24.40 -3.62
C LEU A 267 7.28 -25.15 -3.64
N SER A 268 6.21 -24.46 -3.27
CA SER A 268 4.82 -24.91 -3.40
C SER A 268 4.01 -23.79 -4.03
N ILE A 269 3.57 -23.98 -5.26
CA ILE A 269 2.89 -22.96 -6.05
C ILE A 269 1.59 -23.53 -6.59
N GLU A 270 0.48 -22.89 -6.24
CA GLU A 270 -0.87 -23.34 -6.61
C GLU A 270 -1.68 -22.16 -7.15
N THR A 271 -2.42 -22.41 -8.22
CA THR A 271 -3.46 -21.49 -8.71
C THR A 271 -4.61 -22.31 -9.29
N ASP A 272 -5.87 -21.91 -9.02
CA ASP A 272 -7.02 -22.63 -9.61
C ASP A 272 -7.13 -22.28 -11.11
N THR A 273 -6.99 -20.99 -11.46
CA THR A 273 -7.03 -20.54 -12.87
C THR A 273 -5.91 -19.56 -13.17
N GLY A 274 -4.96 -19.97 -14.00
CA GLY A 274 -3.83 -19.16 -14.43
C GLY A 274 -2.61 -19.99 -14.77
N ASN A 275 -1.68 -19.40 -15.46
CA ASN A 275 -0.43 -20.05 -15.83
C ASN A 275 0.62 -19.88 -14.72
N ILE A 276 1.44 -20.89 -14.55
CA ILE A 276 2.65 -20.85 -13.73
C ILE A 276 3.84 -20.93 -14.70
N SER A 277 4.65 -19.89 -14.76
CA SER A 277 5.73 -19.81 -15.73
C SER A 277 6.99 -19.16 -15.16
N GLY A 278 8.14 -19.46 -15.77
CA GLY A 278 9.36 -18.72 -15.50
C GLY A 278 10.62 -19.54 -15.31
N THR A 279 11.55 -19.00 -14.50
CA THR A 279 12.89 -19.58 -14.34
C THR A 279 13.29 -19.69 -12.87
N LEU A 280 13.97 -20.79 -12.55
CA LEU A 280 14.59 -21.06 -11.26
C LEU A 280 16.11 -21.07 -11.36
N LEU A 281 16.80 -20.73 -10.27
CA LEU A 281 18.27 -20.66 -10.22
C LEU A 281 18.95 -22.01 -9.90
N SER A 282 18.18 -22.99 -9.46
CA SER A 282 18.76 -24.30 -9.11
C SER A 282 17.84 -25.46 -9.47
N GLN A 283 18.45 -26.63 -9.71
CA GLN A 283 17.73 -27.88 -10.04
C GLN A 283 16.75 -28.24 -8.91
N LYS A 284 15.55 -28.73 -9.31
CA LYS A 284 14.48 -29.15 -8.41
C LYS A 284 13.93 -30.51 -8.82
N VAL A 285 13.41 -31.23 -7.86
CA VAL A 285 12.55 -32.40 -8.12
C VAL A 285 11.13 -31.89 -8.31
N PHE A 286 10.67 -31.83 -9.56
CA PHE A 286 9.38 -31.27 -9.91
C PHE A 286 8.25 -32.30 -9.72
N ILE A 287 7.16 -31.83 -9.09
CA ILE A 287 5.84 -32.47 -9.02
C ILE A 287 4.86 -31.48 -9.60
N ALA A 288 4.59 -31.55 -10.89
CA ALA A 288 3.76 -30.58 -11.60
C ALA A 288 2.49 -31.25 -12.14
N HIS A 289 1.34 -30.59 -11.96
CA HIS A 289 0.04 -31.08 -12.39
C HIS A 289 -0.83 -29.91 -12.91
N SER A 290 -1.45 -30.14 -14.06
CA SER A 290 -2.51 -29.29 -14.61
C SER A 290 -3.67 -30.17 -15.03
N ASP A 291 -4.89 -29.85 -14.57
CA ASP A 291 -6.10 -30.57 -15.00
C ASP A 291 -6.42 -30.24 -16.48
N THR A 292 -6.27 -28.95 -16.86
CA THR A 292 -6.51 -28.48 -18.22
C THR A 292 -5.41 -27.52 -18.63
N GLY A 293 -4.43 -28.01 -19.37
CA GLY A 293 -3.28 -27.24 -19.85
C GLY A 293 -2.07 -28.13 -20.13
N HIS A 294 -1.01 -27.49 -20.58
CA HIS A 294 0.27 -28.15 -20.86
C HIS A 294 1.21 -28.05 -19.66
N VAL A 295 2.00 -29.07 -19.44
CA VAL A 295 3.03 -29.10 -18.39
C VAL A 295 4.39 -29.32 -19.03
N ASP A 296 5.26 -28.33 -18.94
CA ASP A 296 6.65 -28.41 -19.39
C ASP A 296 7.57 -27.99 -18.22
N VAL A 297 8.28 -28.98 -17.67
CA VAL A 297 9.23 -28.76 -16.55
C VAL A 297 10.45 -29.66 -16.74
N PRO A 298 11.62 -29.25 -16.27
CA PRO A 298 12.83 -30.04 -16.36
C PRO A 298 12.69 -31.41 -15.66
N LYS A 299 13.21 -32.44 -16.27
CA LYS A 299 13.29 -33.82 -15.71
C LYS A 299 14.55 -33.92 -14.84
N SER A 300 14.44 -33.57 -13.58
CA SER A 300 15.54 -33.68 -12.62
C SER A 300 15.15 -34.61 -11.46
N ILE A 301 16.13 -35.34 -10.95
CA ILE A 301 15.99 -36.20 -9.77
C ILE A 301 16.81 -35.67 -8.57
N THR A 302 17.40 -34.46 -8.71
CA THR A 302 18.23 -33.82 -7.70
C THR A 302 17.71 -32.45 -7.40
N GLY A 303 18.04 -31.95 -6.21
CA GLY A 303 17.59 -30.63 -5.74
C GLY A 303 16.40 -30.69 -4.76
N GLY A 304 15.91 -29.55 -4.34
CA GLY A 304 14.76 -29.41 -3.47
C GLY A 304 13.45 -29.75 -4.19
N GLN A 305 12.39 -29.95 -3.42
CA GLN A 305 11.06 -30.20 -3.97
C GLN A 305 10.44 -28.94 -4.56
N CYS A 306 9.85 -29.07 -5.77
CA CYS A 306 9.06 -28.03 -6.41
C CYS A 306 7.69 -28.61 -6.81
N GLN A 307 6.67 -28.25 -6.04
CA GLN A 307 5.29 -28.65 -6.30
C GLN A 307 4.55 -27.53 -7.01
N LEU A 308 4.00 -27.81 -8.19
CA LEU A 308 3.29 -26.85 -9.04
C LEU A 308 1.92 -27.42 -9.39
N SER A 309 0.86 -26.67 -9.17
CA SER A 309 -0.51 -27.11 -9.47
C SER A 309 -1.35 -26.00 -10.06
N THR A 310 -2.10 -26.30 -11.11
CA THR A 310 -3.17 -25.44 -11.63
C THR A 310 -4.33 -26.31 -12.13
N ASP A 311 -5.58 -25.89 -11.89
CA ASP A 311 -6.73 -26.59 -12.47
C ASP A 311 -6.87 -26.21 -13.96
N THR A 312 -6.70 -24.91 -14.28
CA THR A 312 -6.79 -24.43 -15.66
C THR A 312 -5.66 -23.46 -15.96
N GLY A 313 -4.71 -23.90 -16.78
CA GLY A 313 -3.56 -23.11 -17.23
C GLY A 313 -2.35 -23.98 -17.53
N ASP A 314 -1.36 -23.37 -18.14
CA ASP A 314 -0.11 -24.03 -18.49
C ASP A 314 0.91 -23.87 -17.36
N ILE A 315 1.76 -24.88 -17.20
CA ILE A 315 2.94 -24.86 -16.33
C ILE A 315 4.18 -24.97 -17.21
N ASP A 316 5.00 -23.91 -17.20
CA ASP A 316 6.19 -23.79 -18.04
C ASP A 316 7.33 -23.20 -17.20
N ILE A 317 8.21 -24.06 -16.71
CA ILE A 317 9.34 -23.68 -15.85
C ILE A 317 10.64 -24.20 -16.42
N ASP A 318 11.61 -23.30 -16.52
CA ASP A 318 12.99 -23.62 -16.85
C ASP A 318 13.91 -23.46 -15.63
N VAL A 319 15.08 -24.08 -15.70
CA VAL A 319 16.18 -23.88 -14.75
C VAL A 319 17.36 -23.27 -15.52
N ILE A 320 17.78 -22.11 -15.07
CA ILE A 320 18.95 -21.42 -15.65
C ILE A 320 20.20 -21.77 -14.82
N GLU A 321 21.26 -22.20 -15.52
CA GLU A 321 22.57 -22.50 -14.93
C GLU A 321 23.42 -21.25 -14.76
#